data_bc91235b68896c6cc66f3d1c8aefcc16
#
_entry.id   bc91235b68896c6cc66f3d1c8aefcc16
#
_cell.length_a   1.000
_cell.length_b   1.000
_cell.length_c   1.000
_cell.angle_alpha   90.00
_cell.angle_beta   90.00
_cell.angle_gamma   90.00
#
_symmetry.space_group_name_H-M   'P 1'
#
loop_
_entity.id
_entity.type
_entity.pdbx_description
1 polymer ?
#
loop_
_entity_poly.entity_id
_entity_poly.type
_entity_poly.pdbx_seq_one_letter_code
_entity_poly.pdbx_strand_id
1 'polypeptide(L)'
;MNNNFDGIKSIDIFKENCKFHHIGLSVKSIVSLFPDTKPVIDPIQKVKVAFINLQGTTIELLEPLDETSPIYNNLKNNNKLCHICFEVSNINNAINNGEKKGFHVIQKPVPAVALGNRTICFLFHSDYHIVELLQR
;
A
#
# COMPACT_ATOMS: atom_id res chain seq x y z
N MET A 1 28.02 -4.63 -14.10
CA MET A 1 27.65 -3.21 -14.23
C MET A 1 27.99 -2.51 -12.93
N ASN A 2 28.87 -1.54 -13.01
CA ASN A 2 29.16 -0.75 -11.82
C ASN A 2 28.00 0.17 -11.51
N ASN A 3 27.46 -0.06 -10.38
CA ASN A 3 26.40 0.72 -9.85
C ASN A 3 27.01 1.84 -9.03
N ASN A 4 26.68 3.09 -9.34
CA ASN A 4 27.17 4.24 -8.58
C ASN A 4 26.60 4.28 -7.15
N PHE A 5 25.81 3.29 -6.77
CA PHE A 5 25.23 3.15 -5.46
C PHE A 5 25.86 1.99 -4.69
N ASP A 6 27.17 1.91 -4.76
CA ASP A 6 27.94 0.93 -3.98
C ASP A 6 27.60 1.12 -2.48
N GLY A 7 27.19 0.06 -1.83
CA GLY A 7 26.78 0.11 -0.43
C GLY A 7 25.27 0.08 -0.20
N ILE A 8 24.45 0.25 -1.24
CA ILE A 8 23.01 0.01 -1.11
C ILE A 8 22.78 -1.50 -1.09
N LYS A 9 22.21 -1.96 0.01
CA LYS A 9 21.92 -3.37 0.20
C LYS A 9 20.44 -3.64 -0.05
N SER A 10 20.16 -4.78 -0.66
CA SER A 10 18.81 -5.28 -0.74
C SER A 10 18.39 -5.82 0.64
N ILE A 11 17.31 -5.29 1.19
CA ILE A 11 16.80 -5.66 2.51
C ILE A 11 15.43 -6.27 2.36
N ASP A 12 15.25 -7.47 2.90
CA ASP A 12 13.95 -8.11 3.02
C ASP A 12 13.53 -8.09 4.49
N ILE A 13 12.85 -7.02 4.89
CA ILE A 13 12.47 -6.79 6.30
C ILE A 13 11.58 -7.92 6.81
N PHE A 14 10.68 -8.40 5.97
CA PHE A 14 9.67 -9.39 6.36
C PHE A 14 10.12 -10.83 6.10
N LYS A 15 11.28 -11.02 5.45
CA LYS A 15 11.89 -12.33 5.16
C LYS A 15 10.94 -13.29 4.44
N GLU A 16 10.13 -12.76 3.53
CA GLU A 16 9.15 -13.49 2.74
C GLU A 16 9.26 -13.16 1.26
N ASN A 17 10.49 -13.03 0.77
CA ASN A 17 10.78 -12.75 -0.62
C ASN A 17 10.02 -11.52 -1.11
N CYS A 18 10.11 -10.43 -0.34
CA CYS A 18 9.37 -9.21 -0.59
C CYS A 18 9.74 -8.58 -1.92
N LYS A 19 8.72 -8.18 -2.66
CA LYS A 19 8.88 -7.39 -3.88
C LYS A 19 8.05 -6.13 -3.77
N PHE A 20 8.64 -5.00 -4.09
CA PHE A 20 7.89 -3.74 -4.17
C PHE A 20 6.75 -3.89 -5.16
N HIS A 21 5.55 -3.48 -4.77
CA HIS A 21 4.37 -3.57 -5.62
C HIS A 21 3.87 -2.18 -6.03
N HIS A 22 3.59 -1.31 -5.08
CA HIS A 22 3.08 0.02 -5.39
C HIS A 22 3.26 1.01 -4.24
N ILE A 23 3.04 2.28 -4.57
CA ILE A 23 2.90 3.38 -3.61
C ILE A 23 1.44 3.80 -3.60
N GLY A 24 0.84 3.97 -2.43
CA GLY A 24 -0.53 4.47 -2.28
C GLY A 24 -0.56 5.97 -2.04
N LEU A 25 -1.35 6.68 -2.84
CA LEU A 25 -1.56 8.13 -2.70
C LEU A 25 -3.04 8.42 -2.50
N SER A 26 -3.37 9.24 -1.51
CA SER A 26 -4.73 9.75 -1.35
C SER A 26 -4.94 10.95 -2.26
N VAL A 27 -6.09 10.98 -2.92
CA VAL A 27 -6.48 12.05 -3.85
C VAL A 27 -7.92 12.46 -3.61
N LYS A 28 -8.26 13.69 -3.98
CA LYS A 28 -9.63 14.19 -3.83
C LYS A 28 -10.57 13.56 -4.85
N SER A 29 -10.12 13.40 -6.09
CA SER A 29 -10.92 12.82 -7.17
C SER A 29 -10.00 12.14 -8.18
N ILE A 30 -10.15 10.84 -8.32
CA ILE A 30 -9.38 10.06 -9.29
C ILE A 30 -9.72 10.48 -10.71
N VAL A 31 -11.02 10.59 -11.02
CA VAL A 31 -11.45 10.90 -12.38
C VAL A 31 -11.12 12.33 -12.79
N SER A 32 -10.98 13.27 -11.85
CA SER A 32 -10.53 14.62 -12.17
C SER A 32 -9.07 14.65 -12.58
N LEU A 33 -8.24 13.79 -11.97
CA LEU A 33 -6.83 13.70 -12.31
C LEU A 33 -6.59 12.85 -13.57
N PHE A 34 -7.31 11.74 -13.67
CA PHE A 34 -7.14 10.77 -14.74
C PHE A 34 -8.52 10.34 -15.26
N PRO A 35 -9.13 11.15 -16.19
CA PRO A 35 -10.51 10.92 -16.61
C PRO A 35 -10.78 9.56 -17.25
N ASP A 36 -9.74 8.93 -17.82
CA ASP A 36 -9.90 7.63 -18.49
C ASP A 36 -9.82 6.44 -17.53
N THR A 37 -9.59 6.68 -16.25
CA THR A 37 -9.58 5.60 -15.27
C THR A 37 -11.00 5.16 -14.92
N LYS A 38 -11.12 3.90 -14.51
CA LYS A 38 -12.36 3.32 -14.02
C LYS A 38 -12.16 2.86 -12.57
N PRO A 39 -12.33 3.75 -11.60
CA PRO A 39 -12.12 3.40 -10.19
C PRO A 39 -13.04 2.28 -9.74
N VAL A 40 -12.51 1.44 -8.86
CA VAL A 40 -13.24 0.33 -8.24
C VAL A 40 -13.56 0.74 -6.79
N ILE A 41 -14.76 0.42 -6.33
CA ILE A 41 -15.15 0.67 -4.95
C ILE A 41 -14.73 -0.52 -4.09
N ASP A 42 -13.97 -0.24 -3.03
CA ASP A 42 -13.64 -1.18 -1.97
C ASP A 42 -14.45 -0.81 -0.72
N PRO A 43 -15.53 -1.52 -0.44
CA PRO A 43 -16.39 -1.18 0.71
C PRO A 43 -15.76 -1.54 2.06
N ILE A 44 -14.81 -2.48 2.09
CA ILE A 44 -14.11 -2.86 3.31
C ILE A 44 -13.18 -1.73 3.74
N GLN A 45 -12.40 -1.22 2.79
CA GLN A 45 -11.46 -0.12 3.03
C GLN A 45 -12.11 1.26 2.91
N LYS A 46 -13.35 1.32 2.42
CA LYS A 46 -14.14 2.55 2.23
C LYS A 46 -13.44 3.56 1.33
N VAL A 47 -12.96 3.08 0.20
CA VAL A 47 -12.23 3.89 -0.79
C VAL A 47 -12.67 3.54 -2.20
N LYS A 48 -12.49 4.50 -3.12
CA LYS A 48 -12.39 4.22 -4.55
C LYS A 48 -10.91 4.05 -4.88
N VAL A 49 -10.61 3.07 -5.71
CA VAL A 49 -9.23 2.70 -6.02
C VAL A 49 -9.03 2.64 -7.53
N ALA A 50 -7.93 3.20 -8.00
CA ALA A 50 -7.44 2.99 -9.36
C ALA A 50 -5.93 2.83 -9.33
N PHE A 51 -5.40 1.96 -10.17
CA PHE A 51 -3.97 1.81 -10.36
C PHE A 51 -3.55 2.47 -11.65
N ILE A 52 -2.46 3.24 -11.58
CA ILE A 52 -1.83 3.81 -12.76
C ILE A 52 -0.36 3.38 -12.80
N ASN A 53 0.20 3.37 -14.01
CA ASN A 53 1.64 3.21 -14.17
C ASN A 53 2.21 4.59 -14.50
N LEU A 54 3.01 5.12 -13.59
CA LEU A 54 3.64 6.41 -13.76
C LEU A 54 5.12 6.19 -14.05
N GLN A 55 5.44 6.15 -15.33
CA GLN A 55 6.81 5.97 -15.82
C GLN A 55 7.53 4.77 -15.18
N GLY A 56 6.85 3.62 -15.17
CA GLY A 56 7.42 2.38 -14.65
C GLY A 56 7.11 2.09 -13.19
N THR A 57 6.51 3.05 -12.48
CA THR A 57 6.13 2.87 -11.07
C THR A 57 4.62 2.70 -10.97
N THR A 58 4.17 1.64 -10.30
CA THR A 58 2.76 1.45 -10.02
C THR A 58 2.33 2.33 -8.86
N ILE A 59 1.33 3.16 -9.10
CA ILE A 59 0.73 4.04 -8.10
C ILE A 59 -0.72 3.62 -7.89
N GLU A 60 -1.08 3.40 -6.65
CA GLU A 60 -2.48 3.21 -6.25
C GLU A 60 -3.06 4.56 -5.87
N LEU A 61 -4.10 4.98 -6.55
CA LEU A 61 -4.84 6.20 -6.22
C LEU A 61 -6.01 5.82 -5.33
N LEU A 62 -6.13 6.49 -4.20
CA LEU A 62 -7.14 6.23 -3.19
C LEU A 62 -7.98 7.47 -2.97
N GLU A 63 -9.28 7.36 -3.24
CA GLU A 63 -10.23 8.43 -3.01
C GLU A 63 -11.18 7.99 -1.88
N PRO A 64 -11.30 8.76 -0.78
CA PRO A 64 -12.20 8.37 0.31
C PRO A 64 -13.65 8.35 -0.16
N LEU A 65 -14.42 7.32 0.22
CA LEU A 65 -15.86 7.28 -0.08
C LEU A 65 -16.61 8.34 0.70
N ASP A 66 -16.22 8.56 1.95
CA ASP A 66 -16.83 9.55 2.85
C ASP A 66 -15.88 9.83 4.02
N GLU A 67 -16.37 10.58 5.00
CA GLU A 67 -15.60 10.97 6.18
C GLU A 67 -15.18 9.80 7.06
N THR A 68 -15.82 8.63 6.92
CA THR A 68 -15.47 7.44 7.71
C THR A 68 -14.32 6.65 7.10
N SER A 69 -13.89 7.00 5.90
CA SER A 69 -12.74 6.36 5.27
C SER A 69 -11.47 6.58 6.09
N PRO A 70 -10.63 5.54 6.28
CA PRO A 70 -9.38 5.69 7.02
C PRO A 70 -8.43 6.73 6.45
N ILE A 71 -8.51 7.00 5.14
CA ILE A 71 -7.63 7.99 4.48
C ILE A 71 -8.19 9.41 4.46
N TYR A 72 -9.43 9.61 4.95
CA TYR A 72 -10.06 10.94 4.91
C TYR A 72 -9.23 11.99 5.64
N ASN A 73 -8.76 11.68 6.84
CA ASN A 73 -7.95 12.60 7.63
C ASN A 73 -6.59 12.85 7.01
N ASN A 74 -6.00 11.85 6.37
CA ASN A 74 -4.73 12.03 5.66
C ASN A 74 -4.89 13.09 4.57
N LEU A 75 -5.94 12.98 3.78
CA LEU A 75 -6.22 13.94 2.71
C LEU A 75 -6.51 15.33 3.25
N LYS A 76 -7.33 15.43 4.31
CA LYS A 76 -7.67 16.67 4.98
C LYS A 76 -6.44 17.40 5.51
N ASN A 77 -5.46 16.64 6.03
CA ASN A 77 -4.23 17.17 6.60
C ASN A 77 -3.11 17.33 5.57
N ASN A 78 -3.42 17.22 4.29
CA ASN A 78 -2.45 17.34 3.19
C ASN A 78 -1.37 16.25 3.20
N ASN A 79 -1.59 15.16 3.90
CA ASN A 79 -0.69 14.01 3.92
C ASN A 79 -1.14 13.01 2.85
N LYS A 80 -0.56 13.13 1.67
CA LYS A 80 -1.04 12.38 0.49
C LYS A 80 -0.42 11.01 0.33
N LEU A 81 0.79 10.80 0.83
CA LEU A 81 1.40 9.47 0.81
C LEU A 81 0.75 8.61 1.89
N CYS A 82 0.06 7.54 1.47
CA CYS A 82 -0.65 6.67 2.41
C CYS A 82 0.21 5.50 2.86
N HIS A 83 0.84 4.80 1.91
CA HIS A 83 1.58 3.58 2.23
C HIS A 83 2.50 3.17 1.08
N ILE A 84 3.40 2.24 1.42
CA ILE A 84 4.18 1.47 0.45
C ILE A 84 3.73 0.03 0.58
N CYS A 85 3.49 -0.63 -0.55
CA CYS A 85 3.05 -2.02 -0.58
C CYS A 85 4.14 -2.95 -1.07
N PHE A 86 4.34 -4.04 -0.35
CA PHE A 86 5.21 -5.15 -0.75
C PHE A 86 4.40 -6.41 -0.94
N GLU A 87 4.69 -7.12 -2.02
CA GLU A 87 4.16 -8.45 -2.27
C GLU A 87 5.02 -9.47 -1.52
N VAL A 88 4.39 -10.39 -0.83
CA VAL A 88 5.08 -11.40 -0.01
C VAL A 88 4.59 -12.81 -0.36
N SER A 89 5.44 -13.80 -0.13
CA SER A 89 5.11 -15.20 -0.43
C SER A 89 4.16 -15.81 0.60
N ASN A 90 4.24 -15.38 1.87
CA ASN A 90 3.34 -15.83 2.93
C ASN A 90 3.06 -14.66 3.89
N ILE A 91 1.84 -14.15 3.86
CA ILE A 91 1.48 -12.95 4.61
C ILE A 91 1.52 -13.18 6.13
N ASN A 92 1.13 -14.37 6.61
CA ASN A 92 1.13 -14.64 8.03
C ASN A 92 2.56 -14.68 8.59
N ASN A 93 3.48 -15.31 7.86
CA ASN A 93 4.89 -15.32 8.25
C ASN A 93 5.48 -13.90 8.18
N ALA A 94 5.12 -13.12 7.16
CA ALA A 94 5.56 -11.73 7.02
C ALA A 94 5.10 -10.89 8.20
N ILE A 95 3.85 -11.03 8.62
CA ILE A 95 3.32 -10.34 9.81
C ILE A 95 4.13 -10.70 11.04
N ASN A 96 4.36 -12.00 11.28
CA ASN A 96 5.12 -12.46 12.44
C ASN A 96 6.54 -11.89 12.43
N ASN A 97 7.20 -11.90 11.28
CA ASN A 97 8.54 -11.34 11.14
C ASN A 97 8.55 -9.82 11.36
N GLY A 98 7.53 -9.13 10.85
CA GLY A 98 7.36 -7.70 11.06
C GLY A 98 7.15 -7.33 12.51
N GLU A 99 6.31 -8.08 13.21
CA GLU A 99 6.05 -7.86 14.64
C GLU A 99 7.33 -7.96 15.47
N LYS A 100 8.21 -8.89 15.14
CA LYS A 100 9.52 -9.01 15.79
C LYS A 100 10.42 -7.80 15.56
N LYS A 101 10.14 -7.00 14.55
CA LYS A 101 10.89 -5.80 14.22
C LYS A 101 10.18 -4.51 14.63
N GLY A 102 9.10 -4.61 15.39
CA GLY A 102 8.39 -3.46 15.92
C GLY A 102 7.23 -2.97 15.08
N PHE A 103 6.83 -3.71 14.06
CA PHE A 103 5.59 -3.42 13.33
C PHE A 103 4.38 -3.85 14.15
N HIS A 104 3.29 -3.10 13.99
CA HIS A 104 2.00 -3.40 14.61
C HIS A 104 0.93 -3.54 13.53
N VAL A 105 0.11 -4.56 13.63
CA VAL A 105 -1.01 -4.75 12.69
C VAL A 105 -2.08 -3.70 12.99
N ILE A 106 -2.37 -2.86 12.01
CA ILE A 106 -3.46 -1.87 12.10
C ILE A 106 -4.68 -2.28 11.29
N GLN A 107 -4.53 -3.15 10.31
CA GLN A 107 -5.60 -3.79 9.57
C GLN A 107 -5.25 -5.26 9.39
N LYS A 108 -6.04 -6.14 9.99
CA LYS A 108 -5.88 -7.59 9.83
C LYS A 108 -6.10 -8.01 8.37
N PRO A 109 -5.58 -9.20 7.97
CA PRO A 109 -5.75 -9.67 6.61
C PRO A 109 -7.19 -9.67 6.13
N VAL A 110 -7.44 -9.01 5.00
CA VAL A 110 -8.73 -8.91 4.33
C VAL A 110 -8.53 -8.98 2.82
N PRO A 111 -9.56 -9.35 2.04
CA PRO A 111 -9.45 -9.29 0.58
C PRO A 111 -9.44 -7.84 0.09
N ALA A 112 -8.64 -7.59 -0.95
CA ALA A 112 -8.60 -6.28 -1.63
C ALA A 112 -9.30 -6.40 -2.97
N VAL A 113 -10.44 -5.74 -3.11
CA VAL A 113 -11.28 -5.82 -4.32
C VAL A 113 -10.50 -5.40 -5.56
N ALA A 114 -9.77 -4.30 -5.49
CA ALA A 114 -9.01 -3.79 -6.63
C ALA A 114 -7.81 -4.64 -7.02
N LEU A 115 -7.44 -5.63 -6.20
CA LEU A 115 -6.33 -6.54 -6.45
C LEU A 115 -6.82 -7.98 -6.63
N GLY A 116 -8.00 -8.16 -7.21
CA GLY A 116 -8.57 -9.49 -7.48
C GLY A 116 -8.89 -10.28 -6.23
N ASN A 117 -9.24 -9.60 -5.15
CA ASN A 117 -9.52 -10.19 -3.83
C ASN A 117 -8.31 -10.91 -3.21
N ARG A 118 -7.11 -10.58 -3.63
CA ARG A 118 -5.89 -11.05 -2.96
C ARG A 118 -5.86 -10.50 -1.55
N THR A 119 -5.31 -11.28 -0.63
CA THR A 119 -5.25 -10.90 0.79
C THR A 119 -4.24 -9.79 1.02
N ILE A 120 -4.65 -8.77 1.74
CA ILE A 120 -3.79 -7.66 2.18
C ILE A 120 -3.91 -7.48 3.69
N CYS A 121 -2.90 -6.84 4.28
CA CYS A 121 -2.96 -6.29 5.61
C CYS A 121 -2.16 -5.00 5.68
N PHE A 122 -2.38 -4.20 6.71
CA PHE A 122 -1.62 -2.99 6.95
C PHE A 122 -0.90 -3.08 8.28
N LEU A 123 0.38 -2.72 8.26
CA LEU A 123 1.25 -2.65 9.44
C LEU A 123 1.73 -1.22 9.65
N PHE A 124 1.99 -0.86 10.88
CA PHE A 124 2.55 0.43 11.24
C PHE A 124 3.85 0.26 12.01
N HIS A 125 4.82 1.09 11.70
CA HIS A 125 6.08 1.19 12.42
C HIS A 125 6.45 2.69 12.54
N SER A 126 6.97 3.10 13.68
CA SER A 126 7.30 4.51 13.91
C SER A 126 8.27 5.08 12.88
N ASP A 127 9.21 4.26 12.39
CA ASP A 127 10.20 4.71 11.41
C ASP A 127 9.76 4.49 9.96
N TYR A 128 9.04 3.40 9.68
CA TYR A 128 8.61 3.04 8.34
C TYR A 128 7.22 3.53 7.98
N HIS A 129 6.47 4.03 8.97
CA HIS A 129 5.09 4.47 8.82
C HIS A 129 4.17 3.30 8.45
N ILE A 130 3.27 3.48 7.48
CA ILE A 130 2.32 2.43 7.08
C ILE A 130 2.91 1.62 5.93
N VAL A 131 2.93 0.31 6.11
CA VAL A 131 3.34 -0.66 5.09
C VAL A 131 2.18 -1.61 4.84
N GLU A 132 1.82 -1.76 3.57
CA GLU A 132 0.84 -2.76 3.13
C GLU A 132 1.58 -4.02 2.71
N LEU A 133 1.09 -5.17 3.13
CA LEU A 133 1.55 -6.47 2.64
C LEU A 133 0.46 -7.09 1.78
N LEU A 134 0.87 -7.62 0.64
CA LEU A 134 0.00 -8.24 -0.35
C LEU A 134 0.43 -9.68 -0.55
N GLN A 135 -0.48 -10.62 -0.29
CA GLN A 135 -0.21 -12.04 -0.52
C GLN A 135 -0.03 -12.31 -2.01
N ARG A 136 1.07 -12.94 -2.35
CA ARG A 136 1.35 -13.38 -3.72
C ARG A 136 0.45 -14.50 -4.16
#